data_9c90214df0c6ede043f50e8af0768114
#
_entry.id   9c90214df0c6ede043f50e8af0768114
#
_cell.length_a   1.000
_cell.length_b   1.000
_cell.length_c   1.000
_cell.angle_alpha   90.00
_cell.angle_beta   90.00
_cell.angle_gamma   90.00
#
_symmetry.space_group_name_H-M   'P 1'
#
loop_
_entity.id
_entity.type
_entity.pdbx_description
1 polymer ?
#
loop_
_entity_poly.entity_id
_entity_poly.type
_entity_poly.pdbx_seq_one_letter_code
_entity_poly.pdbx_strand_id
1 'polypeptide(L)'
;NGQDRTARNYELALGHMERYFGTTQVMFSQLTSTAMTLWIKSLESTHRAKEMYPVCMRQVFRAAVKEMNDYDNDIIRIKTNPWIKVQIPQSDRTTKRAISAEDCRRFFSAPLPPSKMVDPLPELGHDIAKLVLCLAGMNTIDLYELKKEDYKRGRFCYKRAKTRHSRKDEAYFEMR
;
A
#
# COMPACT_ATOMS: atom_id res chain seq x y z
N ASN A 1 3.67 -11.69 8.99
CA ASN A 1 3.95 -10.32 9.49
C ASN A 1 3.02 -9.24 8.90
N GLY A 2 1.98 -9.58 8.11
CA GLY A 2 1.01 -8.62 7.55
C GLY A 2 1.57 -7.58 6.57
N GLN A 3 2.80 -7.75 6.10
CA GLN A 3 3.46 -6.83 5.17
C GLN A 3 3.60 -7.38 3.75
N ASP A 4 2.86 -8.45 3.41
CA ASP A 4 2.95 -9.13 2.11
C ASP A 4 2.69 -8.18 0.92
N ARG A 5 1.77 -7.23 1.08
CA ARG A 5 1.54 -6.19 0.05
C ARG A 5 2.75 -5.27 -0.14
N THR A 6 3.46 -4.96 0.94
CA THR A 6 4.66 -4.13 0.88
C THR A 6 5.79 -4.90 0.20
N ALA A 7 6.02 -6.16 0.60
CA ALA A 7 6.98 -7.05 -0.07
C ALA A 7 6.68 -7.18 -1.56
N ARG A 8 5.41 -7.39 -1.91
CA ARG A 8 4.99 -7.46 -3.32
C ARG A 8 5.30 -6.20 -4.13
N ASN A 9 5.18 -5.01 -3.52
CA ASN A 9 5.53 -3.76 -4.20
C ASN A 9 7.04 -3.68 -4.50
N TYR A 10 7.90 -4.16 -3.59
CA TYR A 10 9.34 -4.23 -3.83
C TYR A 10 9.68 -5.22 -4.95
N GLU A 11 9.07 -6.40 -4.95
CA GLU A 11 9.24 -7.41 -6.02
C GLU A 11 8.84 -6.84 -7.39
N LEU A 12 7.69 -6.17 -7.47
CA LEU A 12 7.22 -5.57 -8.72
C LEU A 12 8.16 -4.46 -9.21
N ALA A 13 8.66 -3.63 -8.29
CA ALA A 13 9.60 -2.56 -8.63
C ALA A 13 10.93 -3.12 -9.13
N LEU A 14 11.46 -4.15 -8.45
CA LEU A 14 12.69 -4.84 -8.83
C LEU A 14 12.54 -5.50 -10.20
N GLY A 15 11.51 -6.31 -10.39
CA GLY A 15 11.27 -6.97 -11.67
C GLY A 15 11.01 -5.99 -12.83
N HIS A 16 10.50 -4.79 -12.56
CA HIS A 16 10.42 -3.75 -13.58
C HIS A 16 11.80 -3.16 -13.91
N MET A 17 12.64 -2.94 -12.91
CA MET A 17 14.01 -2.46 -13.10
C MET A 17 14.86 -3.48 -13.88
N GLU A 18 14.80 -4.76 -13.51
CA GLU A 18 15.48 -5.85 -14.20
C GLU A 18 15.09 -5.92 -15.69
N ARG A 19 13.81 -5.81 -16.00
CA ARG A 19 13.34 -5.77 -17.41
C ARG A 19 13.85 -4.54 -18.15
N TYR A 20 13.90 -3.38 -17.49
CA TYR A 20 14.40 -2.16 -18.10
C TYR A 20 15.90 -2.24 -18.42
N PHE A 21 16.70 -2.82 -17.53
CA PHE A 21 18.13 -3.01 -17.76
C PHE A 21 18.46 -4.26 -18.59
N GLY A 22 17.48 -5.13 -18.85
CA GLY A 22 17.68 -6.38 -19.58
C GLY A 22 18.52 -7.42 -18.85
N THR A 23 18.63 -7.31 -17.53
CA THR A 23 19.43 -8.21 -16.70
C THR A 23 18.85 -8.31 -15.28
N THR A 24 19.03 -9.48 -14.67
CA THR A 24 18.71 -9.70 -13.25
C THR A 24 19.87 -9.33 -12.32
N GLN A 25 21.02 -8.94 -12.88
CA GLN A 25 22.21 -8.54 -12.12
C GLN A 25 22.58 -7.09 -12.45
N VAL A 26 21.87 -6.16 -11.82
CA VAL A 26 22.12 -4.73 -11.96
C VAL A 26 23.15 -4.28 -10.94
N MET A 27 24.34 -3.87 -11.42
CA MET A 27 25.40 -3.40 -10.52
C MET A 27 25.11 -1.98 -10.02
N PHE A 28 25.56 -1.66 -8.81
CA PHE A 28 25.45 -0.29 -8.26
C PHE A 28 26.11 0.76 -9.12
N SER A 29 27.19 0.43 -9.83
CA SER A 29 27.87 1.32 -10.78
C SER A 29 27.02 1.71 -11.99
N GLN A 30 26.05 0.88 -12.37
CA GLN A 30 25.09 1.14 -13.45
C GLN A 30 23.94 2.07 -13.00
N LEU A 31 23.70 2.18 -11.69
CA LEU A 31 22.68 3.04 -11.12
C LEU A 31 23.16 4.49 -11.07
N THR A 32 23.33 5.12 -12.22
CA THR A 32 23.65 6.55 -12.33
C THR A 32 22.37 7.39 -12.22
N SER A 33 22.50 8.68 -11.88
CA SER A 33 21.36 9.60 -11.86
C SER A 33 20.66 9.69 -13.22
N THR A 34 21.43 9.64 -14.31
CA THR A 34 20.87 9.61 -15.67
C THR A 34 20.09 8.33 -15.95
N ALA A 35 20.66 7.16 -15.62
CA ALA A 35 19.98 5.87 -15.80
C ALA A 35 18.68 5.81 -14.97
N MET A 36 18.72 6.27 -13.73
CA MET A 36 17.53 6.33 -12.88
C MET A 36 16.46 7.29 -13.42
N THR A 37 16.85 8.44 -13.93
CA THR A 37 15.93 9.40 -14.55
C THR A 37 15.25 8.80 -15.79
N LEU A 38 16.01 8.14 -16.66
CA LEU A 38 15.47 7.48 -17.85
C LEU A 38 14.55 6.30 -17.50
N TRP A 39 14.93 5.50 -16.49
CA TRP A 39 14.07 4.44 -15.99
C TRP A 39 12.75 4.99 -15.43
N ILE A 40 12.78 6.06 -14.64
CA ILE A 40 11.57 6.72 -14.12
C ILE A 40 10.71 7.27 -15.25
N LYS A 41 11.33 7.86 -16.28
CA LYS A 41 10.62 8.34 -17.46
C LYS A 41 9.87 7.22 -18.18
N SER A 42 10.41 6.00 -18.22
CA SER A 42 9.70 4.84 -18.79
C SER A 42 8.42 4.46 -18.05
N LEU A 43 8.25 4.93 -16.80
CA LEU A 43 7.06 4.72 -15.97
C LEU A 43 5.99 5.83 -16.10
N GLU A 44 6.25 6.88 -16.88
CA GLU A 44 5.48 8.13 -16.91
C GLU A 44 4.01 7.92 -17.30
N SER A 45 3.73 6.94 -18.15
CA SER A 45 2.36 6.55 -18.54
C SER A 45 1.57 5.81 -17.46
N THR A 46 2.21 5.42 -16.36
CA THR A 46 1.57 4.68 -15.27
C THR A 46 1.00 5.63 -14.23
N HIS A 47 -0.20 5.31 -13.68
CA HIS A 47 -0.84 6.18 -12.67
C HIS A 47 -0.12 6.19 -11.33
N ARG A 48 0.33 5.02 -10.85
CA ARG A 48 0.89 4.86 -9.51
C ARG A 48 2.33 4.33 -9.49
N ALA A 49 2.69 3.49 -10.46
CA ALA A 49 4.02 2.87 -10.49
C ALA A 49 5.14 3.89 -10.66
N LYS A 50 4.90 5.00 -11.36
CA LYS A 50 5.85 6.11 -11.55
C LYS A 50 6.37 6.73 -10.25
N GLU A 51 5.58 6.68 -9.18
CA GLU A 51 6.02 7.11 -7.84
C GLU A 51 6.47 5.91 -7.00
N MET A 52 5.65 4.86 -6.95
CA MET A 52 5.84 3.74 -6.04
C MET A 52 7.12 2.95 -6.31
N TYR A 53 7.41 2.62 -7.58
CA TYR A 53 8.59 1.85 -7.91
C TYR A 53 9.90 2.58 -7.60
N PRO A 54 10.09 3.85 -8.00
CA PRO A 54 11.29 4.61 -7.61
C PRO A 54 11.44 4.77 -6.10
N VAL A 55 10.34 4.94 -5.36
CA VAL A 55 10.38 5.01 -3.90
C VAL A 55 10.86 3.68 -3.30
N CYS A 56 10.33 2.55 -3.77
CA CYS A 56 10.77 1.22 -3.35
C CYS A 56 12.26 1.01 -3.63
N MET A 57 12.71 1.28 -4.85
CA MET A 57 14.11 1.08 -5.23
C MET A 57 15.06 2.02 -4.49
N ARG A 58 14.65 3.25 -4.20
CA ARG A 58 15.41 4.16 -3.34
C ARG A 58 15.57 3.63 -1.92
N GLN A 59 14.56 2.97 -1.37
CA GLN A 59 14.66 2.35 -0.05
C GLN A 59 15.59 1.14 -0.07
N VAL A 60 15.50 0.28 -1.09
CA VAL A 60 16.45 -0.84 -1.27
C VAL A 60 17.89 -0.33 -1.36
N PHE A 61 18.12 0.71 -2.17
CA PHE A 61 19.43 1.33 -2.29
C PHE A 61 19.96 1.86 -0.95
N ARG A 62 19.11 2.55 -0.19
CA ARG A 62 19.48 3.07 1.14
C ARG A 62 19.81 1.95 2.13
N ALA A 63 19.05 0.87 2.10
CA ALA A 63 19.32 -0.30 2.92
C ALA A 63 20.67 -0.91 2.57
N ALA A 64 20.97 -1.08 1.28
CA ALA A 64 22.25 -1.59 0.82
C ALA A 64 23.43 -0.69 1.22
N VAL A 65 23.29 0.63 1.08
CA VAL A 65 24.33 1.57 1.55
C VAL A 65 24.57 1.44 3.04
N LYS A 66 23.50 1.32 3.84
CA LYS A 66 23.60 1.16 5.29
C LYS A 66 24.29 -0.16 5.70
N GLU A 67 24.07 -1.23 4.94
CA GLU A 67 24.62 -2.56 5.23
C GLU A 67 26.06 -2.71 4.73
N MET A 68 26.36 -2.14 3.55
CA MET A 68 27.63 -2.38 2.87
C MET A 68 28.72 -1.34 3.18
N ASN A 69 28.34 -0.14 3.62
CA ASN A 69 29.27 0.91 3.99
C ASN A 69 29.44 0.94 5.50
N ASP A 70 30.70 0.98 5.94
CA ASP A 70 31.09 1.20 7.33
C ASP A 70 31.91 2.47 7.41
N TYR A 71 31.25 3.56 7.81
CA TYR A 71 31.88 4.88 7.86
C TYR A 71 32.83 5.03 9.06
N ASP A 72 32.65 4.23 10.10
CA ASP A 72 33.51 4.26 11.29
C ASP A 72 34.89 3.66 11.02
N ASN A 73 34.93 2.70 10.08
CA ASN A 73 36.18 2.04 9.64
C ASN A 73 36.64 2.51 8.23
N ASP A 74 36.04 3.58 7.70
CA ASP A 74 36.35 4.14 6.38
C ASP A 74 36.17 3.13 5.22
N ILE A 75 35.28 2.15 5.40
CA ILE A 75 34.97 1.15 4.38
C ILE A 75 33.76 1.62 3.56
N ILE A 76 34.00 2.25 2.43
CA ILE A 76 32.94 2.75 1.55
C ILE A 76 32.90 1.92 0.25
N ARG A 77 32.00 0.92 0.23
CA ARG A 77 31.80 0.05 -0.95
C ARG A 77 30.90 0.70 -2.00
N ILE A 78 29.82 1.38 -1.58
CA ILE A 78 28.92 2.11 -2.46
C ILE A 78 29.26 3.60 -2.32
N LYS A 79 30.00 4.15 -3.30
CA LYS A 79 30.54 5.52 -3.28
C LYS A 79 29.57 6.55 -3.85
N THR A 80 28.65 6.15 -4.72
CA THR A 80 27.77 7.06 -5.46
C THR A 80 26.33 6.92 -4.99
N ASN A 81 25.62 8.04 -4.94
CA ASN A 81 24.19 8.03 -4.66
C ASN A 81 23.42 8.68 -5.82
N PRO A 82 22.83 7.88 -6.71
CA PRO A 82 22.11 8.39 -7.86
C PRO A 82 20.86 9.20 -7.48
N TRP A 83 20.28 8.93 -6.31
CA TRP A 83 19.02 9.50 -5.86
C TRP A 83 19.09 10.96 -5.41
N ILE A 84 20.30 11.54 -5.26
CA ILE A 84 20.46 12.94 -4.85
C ILE A 84 19.88 13.90 -5.91
N LYS A 85 20.06 13.58 -7.19
CA LYS A 85 19.63 14.43 -8.32
C LYS A 85 18.36 13.94 -9.00
N VAL A 86 17.83 12.80 -8.60
CA VAL A 86 16.65 12.19 -9.23
C VAL A 86 15.37 12.73 -8.61
N GLN A 87 14.50 13.28 -9.43
CA GLN A 87 13.15 13.67 -9.03
C GLN A 87 12.19 12.50 -9.27
N ILE A 88 11.43 12.15 -8.24
CA ILE A 88 10.40 11.12 -8.33
C ILE A 88 9.06 11.83 -8.55
N PRO A 89 8.34 11.53 -9.66
CA PRO A 89 7.04 12.12 -9.92
C PRO A 89 6.02 11.64 -8.90
N GLN A 90 5.00 12.45 -8.65
CA GLN A 90 3.87 12.06 -7.82
C GLN A 90 2.90 11.18 -8.61
N SER A 91 2.24 10.27 -7.92
CA SER A 91 1.12 9.50 -8.48
C SER A 91 -0.03 10.42 -8.89
N ASP A 92 -0.78 10.01 -9.90
CA ASP A 92 -1.98 10.72 -10.28
C ASP A 92 -3.01 10.72 -9.15
N ARG A 93 -3.68 11.85 -8.97
CA ARG A 93 -4.75 11.94 -7.99
C ARG A 93 -5.90 11.02 -8.39
N THR A 94 -6.28 10.14 -7.50
CA THR A 94 -7.45 9.28 -7.69
C THR A 94 -8.70 10.13 -7.57
N THR A 95 -9.53 10.16 -8.62
CA THR A 95 -10.87 10.74 -8.54
C THR A 95 -11.72 9.86 -7.62
N LYS A 96 -12.07 10.37 -6.45
CA LYS A 96 -12.99 9.68 -5.55
C LYS A 96 -14.38 9.73 -6.16
N ARG A 97 -14.94 8.58 -6.47
CA ARG A 97 -16.33 8.45 -6.91
C ARG A 97 -17.16 8.04 -5.70
N ALA A 98 -17.99 8.96 -5.22
CA ALA A 98 -19.01 8.64 -4.23
C ALA A 98 -20.30 8.28 -4.98
N ILE A 99 -21.02 7.29 -4.49
CA ILE A 99 -22.40 7.02 -4.96
C ILE A 99 -23.34 8.07 -4.37
N SER A 100 -24.43 8.35 -5.07
CA SER A 100 -25.46 9.25 -4.55
C SER A 100 -26.18 8.64 -3.33
N ALA A 101 -26.77 9.47 -2.49
CA ALA A 101 -27.57 8.99 -1.38
C ALA A 101 -28.79 8.15 -1.85
N GLU A 102 -29.31 8.44 -3.04
CA GLU A 102 -30.39 7.68 -3.67
C GLU A 102 -29.91 6.31 -4.12
N ASP A 103 -28.76 6.22 -4.81
CA ASP A 103 -28.18 4.94 -5.20
C ASP A 103 -27.81 4.09 -4.00
N CYS A 104 -27.33 4.71 -2.92
CA CYS A 104 -27.05 4.04 -1.67
C CYS A 104 -28.32 3.42 -1.06
N ARG A 105 -29.42 4.20 -1.01
CA ARG A 105 -30.72 3.69 -0.55
C ARG A 105 -31.22 2.55 -1.44
N ARG A 106 -31.15 2.73 -2.77
CA ARG A 106 -31.55 1.69 -3.74
C ARG A 106 -30.74 0.41 -3.59
N PHE A 107 -29.43 0.50 -3.38
CA PHE A 107 -28.60 -0.65 -3.12
C PHE A 107 -29.04 -1.43 -1.86
N PHE A 108 -29.30 -0.74 -0.75
CA PHE A 108 -29.68 -1.38 0.49
C PHE A 108 -31.15 -1.84 0.56
N SER A 109 -32.01 -1.35 -0.33
CA SER A 109 -33.42 -1.79 -0.44
C SER A 109 -33.65 -2.83 -1.54
N ALA A 110 -32.67 -3.05 -2.41
CA ALA A 110 -32.80 -4.02 -3.49
C ALA A 110 -32.92 -5.46 -2.94
N PRO A 111 -33.76 -6.31 -3.55
CA PRO A 111 -33.81 -7.72 -3.20
C PRO A 111 -32.45 -8.37 -3.51
N LEU A 112 -31.99 -9.20 -2.59
CA LEU A 112 -30.75 -9.93 -2.77
C LEU A 112 -30.91 -11.03 -3.84
N PRO A 113 -29.93 -11.22 -4.72
CA PRO A 113 -29.97 -12.33 -5.67
C PRO A 113 -29.95 -13.66 -4.94
N PRO A 114 -30.67 -14.67 -5.45
CA PRO A 114 -30.69 -15.99 -4.83
C PRO A 114 -29.26 -16.55 -4.79
N SER A 115 -28.83 -17.02 -3.63
CA SER A 115 -27.57 -17.73 -3.51
C SER A 115 -27.66 -19.08 -4.22
N LYS A 116 -26.71 -19.35 -5.11
CA LYS A 116 -26.57 -20.66 -5.78
C LYS A 116 -25.67 -21.62 -4.99
N MET A 117 -25.09 -21.15 -3.92
CA MET A 117 -24.15 -21.89 -3.06
C MET A 117 -24.79 -22.15 -1.68
N VAL A 118 -24.25 -23.14 -0.99
CA VAL A 118 -24.64 -23.45 0.39
C VAL A 118 -24.36 -22.29 1.34
N ASP A 119 -23.38 -21.41 0.98
CA ASP A 119 -22.99 -20.26 1.79
C ASP A 119 -23.81 -19.00 1.43
N PRO A 120 -24.27 -18.22 2.41
CA PRO A 120 -25.07 -17.00 2.23
C PRO A 120 -24.20 -15.81 1.81
N LEU A 121 -23.41 -15.95 0.72
CA LEU A 121 -22.46 -14.92 0.26
C LEU A 121 -23.12 -13.58 -0.13
N PRO A 122 -24.29 -13.54 -0.81
CA PRO A 122 -24.94 -12.27 -1.15
C PRO A 122 -25.38 -11.52 0.10
N GLU A 123 -25.98 -12.20 1.08
CA GLU A 123 -26.43 -11.65 2.35
C GLU A 123 -25.23 -11.14 3.15
N LEU A 124 -24.19 -11.96 3.27
CA LEU A 124 -22.96 -11.58 3.97
C LEU A 124 -22.30 -10.36 3.33
N GLY A 125 -22.21 -10.33 1.98
CA GLY A 125 -21.65 -9.20 1.25
C GLY A 125 -22.44 -7.90 1.46
N HIS A 126 -23.77 -7.98 1.47
CA HIS A 126 -24.68 -6.87 1.75
C HIS A 126 -24.49 -6.37 3.19
N ASP A 127 -24.45 -7.27 4.17
CA ASP A 127 -24.28 -6.91 5.58
C ASP A 127 -22.90 -6.29 5.85
N ILE A 128 -21.84 -6.82 5.24
CA ILE A 128 -20.50 -6.22 5.31
C ILE A 128 -20.52 -4.80 4.72
N ALA A 129 -21.12 -4.59 3.56
CA ALA A 129 -21.22 -3.27 2.94
C ALA A 129 -21.97 -2.28 3.84
N LYS A 130 -23.08 -2.73 4.46
CA LYS A 130 -23.87 -1.94 5.41
C LYS A 130 -23.09 -1.60 6.66
N LEU A 131 -22.40 -2.57 7.26
CA LEU A 131 -21.54 -2.36 8.42
C LEU A 131 -20.40 -1.37 8.11
N VAL A 132 -19.73 -1.52 6.99
CA VAL A 132 -18.66 -0.59 6.58
C VAL A 132 -19.20 0.83 6.43
N LEU A 133 -20.39 1.01 5.86
CA LEU A 133 -21.02 2.32 5.75
C LEU A 133 -21.38 2.90 7.13
N CYS A 134 -22.05 2.11 7.97
CA CYS A 134 -22.47 2.52 9.32
C CYS A 134 -21.29 2.83 10.24
N LEU A 135 -20.15 2.15 10.02
CA LEU A 135 -18.90 2.36 10.76
C LEU A 135 -17.96 3.35 10.05
N ALA A 136 -18.55 4.37 9.39
CA ALA A 136 -17.84 5.50 8.79
C ALA A 136 -16.71 5.10 7.81
N GLY A 137 -16.89 4.00 7.08
CA GLY A 137 -15.90 3.51 6.11
C GLY A 137 -14.76 2.73 6.75
N MET A 138 -15.03 2.00 7.81
CA MET A 138 -14.06 1.08 8.41
C MET A 138 -13.44 0.18 7.34
N ASN A 139 -12.14 -0.03 7.42
CA ASN A 139 -11.46 -0.90 6.46
C ASN A 139 -11.87 -2.35 6.69
N THR A 140 -12.09 -3.11 5.62
CA THR A 140 -12.55 -4.50 5.71
C THR A 140 -11.63 -5.40 6.54
N ILE A 141 -10.33 -5.14 6.56
CA ILE A 141 -9.40 -5.87 7.43
C ILE A 141 -9.62 -5.55 8.90
N ASP A 142 -9.92 -4.29 9.22
CA ASP A 142 -10.22 -3.87 10.59
C ASP A 142 -11.55 -4.50 11.04
N LEU A 143 -12.55 -4.56 10.15
CA LEU A 143 -13.83 -5.23 10.41
C LEU A 143 -13.65 -6.74 10.62
N TYR A 144 -12.80 -7.39 9.81
CA TYR A 144 -12.51 -8.82 9.93
C TYR A 144 -11.81 -9.19 11.25
N GLU A 145 -10.93 -8.32 11.74
CA GLU A 145 -10.20 -8.52 13.00
C GLU A 145 -10.99 -8.09 14.24
N LEU A 146 -12.16 -7.45 14.07
CA LEU A 146 -12.97 -6.95 15.18
C LEU A 146 -13.51 -8.11 16.04
N LYS A 147 -13.38 -7.98 17.35
CA LYS A 147 -13.82 -8.96 18.33
C LYS A 147 -14.98 -8.43 19.17
N LYS A 148 -15.73 -9.30 19.80
CA LYS A 148 -16.82 -8.91 20.72
C LYS A 148 -16.33 -8.02 21.86
N GLU A 149 -15.12 -8.25 22.33
CA GLU A 149 -14.47 -7.46 23.39
C GLU A 149 -14.15 -6.01 22.98
N ASP A 150 -14.10 -5.75 21.66
CA ASP A 150 -13.89 -4.41 21.11
C ASP A 150 -15.16 -3.56 21.16
N TYR A 151 -16.34 -4.19 21.38
CA TYR A 151 -17.61 -3.49 21.59
C TYR A 151 -17.86 -3.27 23.07
N LYS A 152 -17.76 -2.01 23.51
CA LYS A 152 -17.94 -1.62 24.92
C LYS A 152 -18.84 -0.39 25.03
N ARG A 153 -19.88 -0.49 25.87
CA ARG A 153 -20.79 0.64 26.20
C ARG A 153 -21.35 1.35 24.96
N GLY A 154 -21.78 0.59 23.94
CA GLY A 154 -22.34 1.15 22.71
C GLY A 154 -21.31 1.70 21.72
N ARG A 155 -20.02 1.38 21.88
CA ARG A 155 -18.92 1.87 21.03
C ARG A 155 -18.00 0.74 20.60
N PHE A 156 -17.48 0.85 19.39
CA PHE A 156 -16.38 0.02 18.93
C PHE A 156 -15.06 0.72 19.21
N CYS A 157 -14.16 0.01 19.88
CA CYS A 157 -12.87 0.50 20.32
C CYS A 157 -11.78 -0.44 19.80
N TYR A 158 -11.06 -0.07 18.74
CA TYR A 158 -10.10 -0.96 18.10
C TYR A 158 -8.83 -0.25 17.65
N LYS A 159 -7.74 -1.03 17.46
CA LYS A 159 -6.49 -0.55 16.88
C LYS A 159 -6.46 -0.86 15.39
N ARG A 160 -6.27 0.15 14.56
CA ARG A 160 -6.28 0.00 13.11
C ARG A 160 -5.14 -0.91 12.63
N ALA A 161 -5.47 -2.00 11.92
CA ALA A 161 -4.51 -3.00 11.43
C ALA A 161 -3.33 -2.38 10.64
N LYS A 162 -3.62 -1.41 9.78
CA LYS A 162 -2.60 -0.75 8.94
C LYS A 162 -1.53 0.01 9.73
N THR A 163 -1.86 0.59 10.88
CA THR A 163 -1.00 1.55 11.60
C THR A 163 -0.59 1.09 12.98
N ARG A 164 -1.13 -0.02 13.51
CA ARG A 164 -0.87 -0.53 14.86
C ARG A 164 0.62 -0.80 15.18
N HIS A 165 1.44 -1.05 14.16
CA HIS A 165 2.88 -1.32 14.33
C HIS A 165 3.78 -0.14 13.94
N SER A 166 3.23 0.93 13.37
CA SER A 166 4.02 2.04 12.83
C SER A 166 3.86 3.34 13.62
N ARG A 167 2.84 3.46 14.45
CA ARG A 167 2.57 4.65 15.25
C ARG A 167 2.88 4.40 16.72
N LYS A 168 3.60 5.35 17.34
CA LYS A 168 3.91 5.34 18.78
C LYS A 168 2.66 5.58 19.64
N ASP A 169 1.66 6.26 19.11
CA ASP A 169 0.41 6.67 19.76
C ASP A 169 -0.72 5.62 19.65
N GLU A 170 -0.36 4.36 19.32
CA GLU A 170 -1.29 3.22 19.29
C GLU A 170 -2.61 3.47 18.54
N ALA A 171 -2.61 4.19 17.42
CA ALA A 171 -3.74 4.46 16.50
C ALA A 171 -5.10 3.84 16.92
N TYR A 172 -5.63 4.32 18.05
CA TYR A 172 -6.87 3.86 18.64
C TYR A 172 -8.05 4.59 18.02
N PHE A 173 -9.07 3.85 17.62
CA PHE A 173 -10.30 4.40 17.05
C PHE A 173 -11.48 4.06 17.94
N GLU A 174 -12.33 5.04 18.17
CA GLU A 174 -13.58 4.90 18.89
C GLU A 174 -14.73 5.35 17.96
N MET A 175 -15.70 4.46 17.74
CA MET A 175 -16.89 4.74 16.92
C MET A 175 -18.15 4.44 17.69
N ARG A 176 -19.16 5.28 17.55
CA ARG A 176 -20.50 5.12 18.09
C ARG A 176 -21.44 4.53 17.06
#